data_7e3a2bf2b964d1f59726c624ae68a59c
#
_entry.id   7e3a2bf2b964d1f59726c624ae68a59c
#
_cell.length_a   1.000
_cell.length_b   1.000
_cell.length_c   1.000
_cell.angle_alpha   90.00
_cell.angle_beta   90.00
_cell.angle_gamma   90.00
#
_symmetry.space_group_name_H-M   'P 1'
#
loop_
_entity.id
_entity.type
_entity.pdbx_description
1 polymer ?
#
loop_
_entity_poly.entity_id
_entity_poly.type
_entity_poly.pdbx_seq_one_letter_code
_entity_poly.pdbx_strand_id
1 'polypeptide(L)'
;EGKKNFLMESFYHMMRKKHHILMEGDKPLTGKWNYDGENRKKLPKDHKPTSPLVFQNDVTKIVSEIQKTDIKSIGNIDAENFVWPINRKQSLELLDFFATECLALFGSYQDAMTPNEWSLYHARLSFSMNIKMISPLEVIQRAITEWENRPDEIAYHQLEGFVRQIIGWREYMRGIYWNKMPEYATMN
;
A
#
# COMPACT_ATOMS: atom_id res chain seq x y z
N GLU A 1 -25.84 -1.13 1.15
CA GLU A 1 -26.98 -0.52 0.45
C GLU A 1 -27.76 0.36 1.44
N GLY A 2 -28.26 1.50 1.00
CA GLY A 2 -29.14 2.39 1.78
C GLY A 2 -28.49 3.48 2.64
N LYS A 3 -27.18 3.58 2.74
CA LYS A 3 -26.52 4.69 3.42
C LYS A 3 -26.43 5.92 2.51
N LYS A 4 -26.86 7.08 3.01
CA LYS A 4 -26.79 8.36 2.28
C LYS A 4 -25.35 8.86 2.11
N ASN A 5 -24.44 8.49 3.01
CA ASN A 5 -23.03 8.90 2.98
C ASN A 5 -22.12 7.66 3.04
N PHE A 6 -21.11 7.66 2.17
CA PHE A 6 -20.05 6.68 2.19
C PHE A 6 -18.90 7.25 3.04
N LEU A 7 -18.64 6.63 4.19
CA LEU A 7 -17.55 7.00 5.09
C LEU A 7 -16.51 5.89 5.10
N MET A 8 -15.28 6.22 4.73
CA MET A 8 -14.15 5.29 4.71
C MET A 8 -13.95 4.62 6.06
N GLU A 9 -14.04 5.36 7.16
CA GLU A 9 -13.87 4.84 8.51
C GLU A 9 -14.90 3.74 8.84
N SER A 10 -16.18 3.94 8.53
CA SER A 10 -17.23 2.94 8.73
C SER A 10 -16.99 1.69 7.88
N PHE A 11 -16.50 1.88 6.65
CA PHE A 11 -16.13 0.78 5.75
C PHE A 11 -14.92 0.00 6.31
N TYR A 12 -13.91 0.68 6.79
CA TYR A 12 -12.74 0.09 7.40
C TYR A 12 -13.09 -0.77 8.62
N HIS A 13 -13.94 -0.26 9.53
CA HIS A 13 -14.43 -1.05 10.68
C HIS A 13 -15.14 -2.32 10.23
N MET A 14 -16.02 -2.22 9.21
CA MET A 14 -16.71 -3.36 8.64
C MET A 14 -15.72 -4.38 8.05
N MET A 15 -14.72 -3.93 7.30
CA MET A 15 -13.72 -4.80 6.67
C MET A 15 -12.86 -5.51 7.72
N ARG A 16 -12.43 -4.82 8.77
CA ARG A 16 -11.69 -5.44 9.89
C ARG A 16 -12.50 -6.56 10.54
N LYS A 17 -13.77 -6.30 10.87
CA LYS A 17 -14.68 -7.30 11.44
C LYS A 17 -14.89 -8.48 10.50
N LYS A 18 -15.20 -8.21 9.24
CA LYS A 18 -15.48 -9.25 8.22
C LYS A 18 -14.30 -10.21 8.02
N HIS A 19 -13.08 -9.70 8.07
CA HIS A 19 -11.87 -10.48 7.79
C HIS A 19 -11.08 -10.83 9.06
N HIS A 20 -11.57 -10.47 10.25
CA HIS A 20 -10.90 -10.65 11.55
C HIS A 20 -9.47 -10.09 11.59
N ILE A 21 -9.24 -8.96 10.92
CA ILE A 21 -7.92 -8.33 10.82
C ILE A 21 -7.75 -7.33 11.98
N LEU A 22 -6.71 -7.50 12.80
CA LEU A 22 -6.42 -6.69 13.98
C LEU A 22 -7.61 -6.60 14.97
N MET A 23 -8.30 -7.71 15.14
CA MET A 23 -9.49 -7.83 15.99
C MET A 23 -9.25 -8.80 17.15
N GLU A 24 -9.88 -8.50 18.30
CA GLU A 24 -10.06 -9.39 19.43
C GLU A 24 -11.58 -9.57 19.64
N GLY A 25 -12.11 -10.69 19.18
CA GLY A 25 -13.56 -10.86 19.05
C GLY A 25 -14.17 -9.77 18.17
N ASP A 26 -15.16 -9.06 18.68
CA ASP A 26 -15.86 -7.96 17.97
C ASP A 26 -15.23 -6.58 18.16
N LYS A 27 -14.15 -6.48 18.95
CA LYS A 27 -13.46 -5.24 19.27
C LYS A 27 -12.13 -5.13 18.53
N PRO A 28 -11.63 -3.92 18.24
CA PRO A 28 -10.27 -3.76 17.74
C PRO A 28 -9.25 -4.22 18.78
N LEU A 29 -8.18 -4.89 18.35
CA LEU A 29 -7.17 -5.55 19.16
C LEU A 29 -6.63 -4.70 20.34
N THR A 30 -6.55 -3.38 20.17
CA THR A 30 -6.08 -2.45 21.21
C THR A 30 -7.19 -1.58 21.81
N GLY A 31 -8.47 -1.91 21.56
CA GLY A 31 -9.61 -1.10 21.95
C GLY A 31 -9.82 0.17 21.14
N LYS A 32 -8.88 0.54 20.24
CA LYS A 32 -8.93 1.73 19.40
C LYS A 32 -8.93 1.36 17.92
N TRP A 33 -9.82 2.01 17.14
CA TRP A 33 -10.03 1.67 15.74
C TRP A 33 -8.96 2.18 14.80
N ASN A 34 -8.40 3.37 15.04
CA ASN A 34 -7.34 3.95 14.23
C ASN A 34 -6.34 4.76 15.06
N TYR A 35 -5.18 4.99 14.48
CA TYR A 35 -4.06 5.72 15.07
C TYR A 35 -3.59 6.87 14.17
N ASP A 36 -4.46 7.41 13.32
CA ASP A 36 -4.13 8.44 12.33
C ASP A 36 -3.41 9.66 12.92
N GLY A 37 -3.79 10.06 14.14
CA GLY A 37 -3.13 11.17 14.84
C GLY A 37 -1.63 10.95 15.13
N GLU A 38 -1.18 9.69 15.19
CA GLU A 38 0.24 9.34 15.43
C GLU A 38 1.05 9.20 14.13
N ASN A 39 0.37 9.20 12.99
CA ASN A 39 0.93 8.89 11.68
C ASN A 39 1.25 10.11 10.82
N ARG A 40 1.43 11.30 11.44
CA ARG A 40 1.64 12.58 10.73
C ARG A 40 2.92 13.29 11.18
N LYS A 41 3.98 12.52 11.48
CA LYS A 41 5.25 13.10 11.92
C LYS A 41 6.02 13.69 10.74
N LYS A 42 6.70 14.80 11.00
CA LYS A 42 7.66 15.37 10.04
C LYS A 42 8.94 14.57 10.07
N LEU A 43 9.53 14.36 8.89
CA LEU A 43 10.85 13.74 8.79
C LEU A 43 11.91 14.67 9.41
N PRO A 44 12.76 14.19 10.35
CA PRO A 44 13.86 14.98 10.87
C PRO A 44 14.84 15.39 9.75
N LYS A 45 15.46 16.56 9.87
CA LYS A 45 16.35 17.12 8.82
C LYS A 45 17.52 16.19 8.46
N ASP A 46 18.08 15.52 9.46
CA ASP A 46 19.27 14.66 9.29
C ASP A 46 18.89 13.17 9.19
N HIS A 47 17.60 12.88 9.05
CA HIS A 47 17.11 11.52 8.93
C HIS A 47 17.53 10.91 7.59
N LYS A 48 18.15 9.74 7.65
CA LYS A 48 18.54 8.95 6.47
C LYS A 48 17.57 7.78 6.34
N PRO A 49 16.62 7.83 5.42
CA PRO A 49 15.73 6.72 5.16
C PRO A 49 16.49 5.49 4.67
N THR A 50 15.88 4.33 4.85
CA THR A 50 16.35 3.08 4.25
C THR A 50 16.38 3.21 2.72
N SER A 51 17.51 2.84 2.10
CA SER A 51 17.63 2.81 0.65
C SER A 51 16.59 1.86 0.05
N PRO A 52 15.82 2.28 -0.97
CA PRO A 52 14.75 1.47 -1.52
C PRO A 52 15.29 0.24 -2.25
N LEU A 53 14.64 -0.91 -2.08
CA LEU A 53 14.84 -2.05 -2.96
C LEU A 53 14.33 -1.69 -4.36
N VAL A 54 15.18 -1.70 -5.36
CA VAL A 54 14.84 -1.51 -6.77
C VAL A 54 15.33 -2.70 -7.57
N PHE A 55 14.60 -3.02 -8.65
CA PHE A 55 14.98 -4.06 -9.59
C PHE A 55 15.66 -3.43 -10.81
N GLN A 56 16.39 -4.23 -11.55
CA GLN A 56 16.97 -3.88 -12.85
C GLN A 56 16.49 -4.90 -13.87
N ASN A 57 15.31 -4.66 -14.41
CA ASN A 57 14.69 -5.55 -15.38
C ASN A 57 14.81 -4.96 -16.78
N ASP A 58 15.32 -5.74 -17.73
CA ASP A 58 15.25 -5.39 -19.15
C ASP A 58 13.87 -5.74 -19.70
N VAL A 59 13.11 -4.72 -20.06
CA VAL A 59 11.78 -4.83 -20.69
C VAL A 59 11.75 -4.27 -22.12
N THR A 60 12.92 -4.08 -22.74
CA THR A 60 13.09 -3.50 -24.08
C THR A 60 12.23 -4.19 -25.12
N LYS A 61 12.18 -5.52 -25.08
CA LYS A 61 11.34 -6.31 -26.01
C LYS A 61 9.86 -5.95 -25.89
N ILE A 62 9.34 -5.87 -24.65
CA ILE A 62 7.92 -5.55 -24.41
C ILE A 62 7.62 -4.11 -24.84
N VAL A 63 8.48 -3.17 -24.50
CA VAL A 63 8.33 -1.77 -24.91
C VAL A 63 8.32 -1.64 -26.44
N SER A 64 9.22 -2.35 -27.13
CA SER A 64 9.25 -2.35 -28.60
C SER A 64 8.00 -2.97 -29.24
N GLU A 65 7.42 -4.00 -28.61
CA GLU A 65 6.16 -4.60 -29.06
C GLU A 65 4.98 -3.63 -28.87
N ILE A 66 4.90 -2.93 -27.74
CA ILE A 66 3.88 -1.90 -27.49
C ILE A 66 3.99 -0.76 -28.51
N GLN A 67 5.20 -0.29 -28.83
CA GLN A 67 5.43 0.77 -29.80
C GLN A 67 4.98 0.42 -31.23
N LYS A 68 4.89 -0.88 -31.57
CA LYS A 68 4.36 -1.35 -32.85
C LYS A 68 2.82 -1.36 -32.90
N THR A 69 2.16 -1.08 -31.80
CA THR A 69 0.70 -1.00 -31.72
C THR A 69 0.25 0.46 -31.79
N ASP A 70 -1.05 0.68 -32.08
CA ASP A 70 -1.65 2.01 -32.04
C ASP A 70 -2.03 2.47 -30.62
N ILE A 71 -1.55 1.78 -29.57
CA ILE A 71 -1.83 2.11 -28.18
C ILE A 71 -1.09 3.40 -27.82
N LYS A 72 -1.87 4.44 -27.51
CA LYS A 72 -1.33 5.70 -26.99
C LYS A 72 -0.98 5.54 -25.53
N SER A 73 0.26 5.85 -25.18
CA SER A 73 0.74 5.88 -23.79
C SER A 73 1.26 7.28 -23.44
N ILE A 74 1.30 7.58 -22.15
CA ILE A 74 1.90 8.80 -21.61
C ILE A 74 3.03 8.41 -20.64
N GLY A 75 4.03 9.29 -20.53
CA GLY A 75 5.21 9.06 -19.69
C GLY A 75 6.33 8.33 -20.43
N ASN A 76 7.45 8.18 -19.76
CA ASN A 76 8.67 7.54 -20.26
C ASN A 76 9.03 6.34 -19.39
N ILE A 77 9.60 5.32 -20.00
CA ILE A 77 10.11 4.13 -19.32
C ILE A 77 11.58 3.99 -19.69
N ASP A 78 12.44 3.81 -18.70
CA ASP A 78 13.76 3.23 -18.90
C ASP A 78 13.59 1.72 -19.11
N ALA A 79 13.65 1.29 -20.37
CA ALA A 79 13.35 -0.08 -20.74
C ALA A 79 14.46 -1.07 -20.38
N GLU A 80 15.69 -0.60 -20.27
CA GLU A 80 16.84 -1.43 -19.88
C GLU A 80 16.96 -1.58 -18.36
N ASN A 81 16.47 -0.59 -17.60
CA ASN A 81 16.57 -0.56 -16.14
C ASN A 81 15.21 -0.35 -15.47
N PHE A 82 14.22 -1.17 -15.85
CA PHE A 82 12.89 -1.06 -15.28
C PHE A 82 12.88 -1.49 -13.80
N VAL A 83 12.60 -0.53 -12.92
CA VAL A 83 12.80 -0.65 -11.46
C VAL A 83 11.68 -1.37 -10.70
N TRP A 84 10.58 -1.66 -11.36
CA TRP A 84 9.42 -2.31 -10.72
C TRP A 84 9.47 -3.83 -10.84
N PRO A 85 8.80 -4.57 -9.93
CA PRO A 85 8.65 -6.01 -10.07
C PRO A 85 7.99 -6.42 -11.39
N ILE A 86 8.53 -7.40 -12.10
CA ILE A 86 7.94 -7.94 -13.33
C ILE A 86 7.33 -9.34 -13.14
N ASN A 87 7.45 -9.91 -11.95
CA ASN A 87 6.91 -11.22 -11.63
C ASN A 87 6.57 -11.34 -10.13
N ARG A 88 5.88 -12.42 -9.78
CA ARG A 88 5.46 -12.68 -8.41
C ARG A 88 6.64 -12.79 -7.44
N LYS A 89 7.76 -13.41 -7.85
CA LYS A 89 8.94 -13.57 -6.99
C LYS A 89 9.46 -12.19 -6.55
N GLN A 90 9.70 -11.28 -7.50
CA GLN A 90 10.13 -9.91 -7.18
C GLN A 90 9.09 -9.13 -6.38
N SER A 91 7.79 -9.38 -6.61
CA SER A 91 6.74 -8.75 -5.80
C SER A 91 6.78 -9.21 -4.34
N LEU A 92 7.08 -10.48 -4.08
CA LEU A 92 7.27 -11.01 -2.73
C LEU A 92 8.57 -10.49 -2.09
N GLU A 93 9.66 -10.39 -2.85
CA GLU A 93 10.91 -9.77 -2.37
C GLU A 93 10.70 -8.31 -1.95
N LEU A 94 9.92 -7.54 -2.73
CA LEU A 94 9.57 -6.17 -2.37
C LEU A 94 8.66 -6.10 -1.13
N LEU A 95 7.74 -7.05 -0.98
CA LEU A 95 6.89 -7.16 0.20
C LEU A 95 7.71 -7.51 1.44
N ASP A 96 8.63 -8.45 1.34
CA ASP A 96 9.53 -8.81 2.44
C ASP A 96 10.41 -7.63 2.84
N PHE A 97 11.02 -6.95 1.89
CA PHE A 97 11.79 -5.73 2.14
C PHE A 97 10.97 -4.67 2.86
N PHE A 98 9.74 -4.42 2.41
CA PHE A 98 8.87 -3.46 3.09
C PHE A 98 8.59 -3.87 4.53
N ALA A 99 8.24 -5.12 4.77
CA ALA A 99 7.90 -5.61 6.10
C ALA A 99 9.10 -5.51 7.07
N THR A 100 10.30 -5.92 6.62
CA THR A 100 11.49 -5.95 7.47
C THR A 100 12.13 -4.58 7.67
N GLU A 101 12.23 -3.76 6.62
CA GLU A 101 13.03 -2.53 6.61
C GLU A 101 12.21 -1.25 6.77
N CYS A 102 10.93 -1.25 6.35
CA CYS A 102 10.15 -0.03 6.26
C CYS A 102 8.99 0.04 7.26
N LEU A 103 8.37 -1.08 7.59
CA LEU A 103 7.13 -1.13 8.37
C LEU A 103 7.25 -0.44 9.73
N ALA A 104 8.40 -0.57 10.40
CA ALA A 104 8.66 0.02 11.72
C ALA A 104 8.55 1.56 11.75
N LEU A 105 8.66 2.21 10.61
CA LEU A 105 8.58 3.68 10.49
C LEU A 105 7.49 4.13 9.51
N PHE A 106 6.81 3.21 8.84
CA PHE A 106 5.81 3.51 7.82
C PHE A 106 4.71 4.45 8.33
N GLY A 107 4.01 4.07 9.39
CA GLY A 107 2.89 4.86 9.92
C GLY A 107 3.32 6.27 10.30
N SER A 108 4.43 6.40 11.04
CA SER A 108 4.94 7.71 11.48
C SER A 108 5.21 8.66 10.32
N TYR A 109 5.70 8.16 9.19
CA TYR A 109 6.16 8.97 8.05
C TYR A 109 5.36 8.74 6.76
N GLN A 110 4.18 8.12 6.82
CA GLN A 110 3.37 7.84 5.62
C GLN A 110 2.97 9.10 4.84
N ASP A 111 2.85 10.25 5.50
CA ASP A 111 2.50 11.53 4.91
C ASP A 111 3.73 12.47 4.76
N ALA A 112 4.92 11.99 5.13
CA ALA A 112 6.14 12.78 5.02
C ALA A 112 6.61 12.88 3.55
N MET A 113 7.21 14.02 3.21
CA MET A 113 7.82 14.27 1.90
C MET A 113 9.17 14.93 2.07
N THR A 114 10.12 14.59 1.19
CA THR A 114 11.42 15.24 1.08
C THR A 114 11.85 15.26 -0.38
N PRO A 115 12.55 16.32 -0.85
CA PRO A 115 13.02 16.36 -2.23
C PRO A 115 14.17 15.39 -2.52
N ASN A 116 14.82 14.88 -1.49
CA ASN A 116 16.04 14.08 -1.62
C ASN A 116 15.77 12.57 -1.75
N GLU A 117 14.55 12.12 -1.40
CA GLU A 117 14.21 10.69 -1.34
C GLU A 117 12.83 10.45 -1.95
N TRP A 118 12.77 9.65 -2.98
CA TRP A 118 11.54 9.40 -3.73
C TRP A 118 10.64 8.32 -3.12
N SER A 119 11.17 7.46 -2.25
CA SER A 119 10.48 6.27 -1.76
C SER A 119 10.15 6.34 -0.28
N LEU A 120 11.01 6.94 0.56
CA LEU A 120 10.91 6.91 2.02
C LEU A 120 10.60 5.48 2.53
N TYR A 121 9.53 5.35 3.32
CA TYR A 121 9.05 4.09 3.90
C TYR A 121 7.84 3.51 3.17
N HIS A 122 7.54 4.01 1.93
CA HIS A 122 6.40 3.52 1.18
C HIS A 122 6.60 2.10 0.65
N ALA A 123 5.55 1.27 0.75
CA ALA A 123 5.60 -0.14 0.35
C ALA A 123 5.77 -0.36 -1.16
N ARG A 124 5.31 0.60 -1.99
CA ARG A 124 5.38 0.53 -3.46
C ARG A 124 4.76 -0.75 -4.07
N LEU A 125 3.79 -1.36 -3.37
CA LEU A 125 3.15 -2.62 -3.74
C LEU A 125 1.87 -2.45 -4.55
N SER A 126 1.40 -1.21 -4.79
CA SER A 126 0.15 -0.94 -5.50
C SER A 126 0.17 -1.54 -6.91
N PHE A 127 1.27 -1.40 -7.62
CA PHE A 127 1.48 -2.01 -8.93
C PHE A 127 1.25 -3.53 -8.88
N SER A 128 1.98 -4.23 -8.02
CA SER A 128 1.91 -5.69 -7.88
C SER A 128 0.51 -6.19 -7.48
N MET A 129 -0.20 -5.45 -6.61
CA MET A 129 -1.58 -5.78 -6.23
C MET A 129 -2.57 -5.50 -7.35
N ASN A 130 -2.39 -4.43 -8.12
CA ASN A 130 -3.32 -4.05 -9.18
C ASN A 130 -3.29 -5.03 -10.35
N ILE A 131 -2.11 -5.53 -10.71
CA ILE A 131 -1.97 -6.57 -11.75
C ILE A 131 -2.06 -8.00 -11.21
N LYS A 132 -2.43 -8.19 -9.94
CA LYS A 132 -2.70 -9.48 -9.29
C LYS A 132 -1.49 -10.40 -9.11
N MET A 133 -0.28 -9.89 -9.10
CA MET A 133 0.91 -10.68 -8.75
C MET A 133 0.89 -11.11 -7.28
N ILE A 134 0.36 -10.27 -6.39
CA ILE A 134 0.12 -10.56 -4.97
C ILE A 134 -1.27 -10.06 -4.56
N SER A 135 -1.87 -10.67 -3.55
CA SER A 135 -3.19 -10.26 -3.06
C SER A 135 -3.07 -9.28 -1.88
N PRO A 136 -4.07 -8.39 -1.67
CA PRO A 136 -4.11 -7.52 -0.50
C PRO A 136 -4.06 -8.27 0.84
N LEU A 137 -4.70 -9.45 0.91
CA LEU A 137 -4.71 -10.25 2.13
C LEU A 137 -3.32 -10.80 2.45
N GLU A 138 -2.60 -11.29 1.44
CA GLU A 138 -1.22 -11.76 1.56
C GLU A 138 -0.28 -10.64 2.04
N VAL A 139 -0.44 -9.44 1.51
CA VAL A 139 0.33 -8.25 1.93
C VAL A 139 0.08 -7.91 3.40
N ILE A 140 -1.19 -7.90 3.83
CA ILE A 140 -1.56 -7.63 5.23
C ILE A 140 -1.04 -8.72 6.16
N GLN A 141 -1.20 -9.99 5.77
CA GLN A 141 -0.76 -11.11 6.60
C GLN A 141 0.77 -11.08 6.82
N ARG A 142 1.54 -10.76 5.78
CA ARG A 142 3.00 -10.60 5.91
C ARG A 142 3.37 -9.49 6.89
N ALA A 143 2.67 -8.34 6.82
CA ALA A 143 2.90 -7.23 7.75
C ALA A 143 2.52 -7.59 9.20
N ILE A 144 1.41 -8.30 9.40
CA ILE A 144 1.00 -8.78 10.73
C ILE A 144 2.05 -9.75 11.30
N THR A 145 2.47 -10.74 10.51
CA THR A 145 3.50 -11.71 10.91
C THR A 145 4.81 -11.01 11.32
N GLU A 146 5.23 -9.98 10.57
CA GLU A 146 6.43 -9.23 10.95
C GLU A 146 6.27 -8.49 12.28
N TRP A 147 5.12 -7.85 12.48
CA TRP A 147 4.82 -7.19 13.75
C TRP A 147 4.77 -8.18 14.92
N GLU A 148 4.15 -9.36 14.75
CA GLU A 148 4.10 -10.41 15.77
C GLU A 148 5.49 -10.93 16.15
N ASN A 149 6.41 -10.99 15.18
CA ASN A 149 7.79 -11.42 15.41
C ASN A 149 8.67 -10.33 16.06
N ARG A 150 8.30 -9.05 15.91
CA ARG A 150 9.09 -7.89 16.36
C ARG A 150 8.22 -6.85 17.09
N PRO A 151 7.42 -7.23 18.11
CA PRO A 151 6.45 -6.33 18.73
C PRO A 151 7.10 -5.16 19.47
N ASP A 152 8.34 -5.31 19.94
CA ASP A 152 9.09 -4.27 20.64
C ASP A 152 9.70 -3.23 19.66
N GLU A 153 9.88 -3.59 18.40
CA GLU A 153 10.48 -2.72 17.39
C GLU A 153 9.42 -2.04 16.51
N ILE A 154 8.32 -2.72 16.25
CA ILE A 154 7.25 -2.23 15.38
C ILE A 154 6.06 -1.83 16.25
N ALA A 155 5.93 -0.55 16.55
CA ALA A 155 4.79 -0.05 17.30
C ALA A 155 3.47 -0.31 16.55
N TYR A 156 2.41 -0.66 17.27
CA TYR A 156 1.12 -1.06 16.68
C TYR A 156 0.54 -0.04 15.68
N HIS A 157 0.73 1.27 15.93
CA HIS A 157 0.25 2.31 15.01
C HIS A 157 0.91 2.27 13.62
N GLN A 158 2.12 1.71 13.51
CA GLN A 158 2.81 1.52 12.23
C GLN A 158 2.08 0.47 11.40
N LEU A 159 1.78 -0.67 12.02
CA LEU A 159 1.01 -1.76 11.40
C LEU A 159 -0.42 -1.33 11.06
N GLU A 160 -1.14 -0.74 12.03
CA GLU A 160 -2.52 -0.29 11.84
C GLU A 160 -2.61 0.74 10.70
N GLY A 161 -1.68 1.69 10.66
CA GLY A 161 -1.60 2.67 9.58
C GLY A 161 -1.48 2.01 8.21
N PHE A 162 -0.61 1.00 8.08
CA PHE A 162 -0.45 0.25 6.83
C PHE A 162 -1.70 -0.57 6.46
N VAL A 163 -2.25 -1.32 7.39
CA VAL A 163 -3.48 -2.11 7.17
C VAL A 163 -4.63 -1.21 6.75
N ARG A 164 -4.76 -0.01 7.34
CA ARG A 164 -5.78 0.97 6.99
C ARG A 164 -5.64 1.49 5.55
N GLN A 165 -4.42 1.63 5.03
CA GLN A 165 -4.23 1.98 3.62
C GLN A 165 -4.72 0.88 2.68
N ILE A 166 -4.56 -0.40 3.05
CA ILE A 166 -4.93 -1.53 2.19
C ILE A 166 -6.44 -1.82 2.26
N ILE A 167 -6.97 -2.24 3.41
CA ILE A 167 -8.39 -2.64 3.52
C ILE A 167 -9.33 -1.47 3.85
N GLY A 168 -8.80 -0.35 4.29
CA GLY A 168 -9.53 0.91 4.39
C GLY A 168 -9.57 1.59 3.02
N TRP A 169 -8.58 2.43 2.75
CA TRP A 169 -8.61 3.30 1.58
C TRP A 169 -8.65 2.57 0.23
N ARG A 170 -7.75 1.64 -0.03
CA ARG A 170 -7.70 0.95 -1.32
C ARG A 170 -9.01 0.21 -1.64
N GLU A 171 -9.51 -0.60 -0.71
CA GLU A 171 -10.74 -1.36 -0.92
C GLU A 171 -11.99 -0.48 -0.87
N TYR A 172 -11.96 0.63 -0.10
CA TYR A 172 -13.02 1.64 -0.13
C TYR A 172 -13.13 2.28 -1.52
N MET A 173 -12.02 2.76 -2.09
CA MET A 173 -12.01 3.35 -3.43
C MET A 173 -12.49 2.35 -4.49
N ARG A 174 -12.06 1.09 -4.37
CA ARG A 174 -12.55 0.01 -5.23
C ARG A 174 -14.06 -0.22 -5.08
N GLY A 175 -14.57 -0.17 -3.85
CA GLY A 175 -16.01 -0.29 -3.57
C GLY A 175 -16.82 0.87 -4.16
N ILE A 176 -16.32 2.11 -4.06
CA ILE A 176 -16.93 3.29 -4.69
C ILE A 176 -16.95 3.12 -6.21
N TYR A 177 -15.83 2.72 -6.82
CA TYR A 177 -15.76 2.45 -8.27
C TYR A 177 -16.86 1.49 -8.71
N TRP A 178 -16.96 0.31 -8.10
CA TRP A 178 -17.96 -0.70 -8.46
C TRP A 178 -19.41 -0.27 -8.20
N ASN A 179 -19.62 0.58 -7.21
CA ASN A 179 -20.95 1.07 -6.87
C ASN A 179 -21.43 2.22 -7.75
N LYS A 180 -20.52 3.04 -8.27
CA LYS A 180 -20.83 4.32 -8.90
C LYS A 180 -20.52 4.40 -10.41
N MET A 181 -19.69 3.49 -10.94
CA MET A 181 -19.40 3.50 -12.38
C MET A 181 -20.55 2.84 -13.18
N PRO A 182 -20.85 3.31 -14.42
CA PRO A 182 -20.16 4.41 -15.11
C PRO A 182 -20.66 5.82 -14.76
N GLU A 183 -21.75 5.97 -14.01
CA GLU A 183 -22.41 7.26 -13.76
C GLU A 183 -21.52 8.27 -13.00
N TYR A 184 -20.54 7.78 -12.23
CA TYR A 184 -19.62 8.64 -11.47
C TYR A 184 -18.85 9.63 -12.34
N ALA A 185 -18.55 9.28 -13.59
CA ALA A 185 -17.86 10.16 -14.53
C ALA A 185 -18.69 11.41 -14.92
N THR A 186 -20.00 11.39 -14.68
CA THR A 186 -20.96 12.47 -15.02
C THR A 186 -21.50 13.21 -13.81
N MET A 187 -20.97 12.93 -12.61
CA MET A 187 -21.42 13.55 -11.37
C MET A 187 -20.82 14.95 -11.09
N ASN A 188 -20.04 15.51 -12.00
CA ASN A 188 -19.45 16.86 -11.90
C ASN A 188 -20.23 17.87 -12.73
#